data_5e335d899aca199a5dfe901372898b37
#
_entry.id   5e335d899aca199a5dfe901372898b37
#
_cell.length_a   1.000
_cell.length_b   1.000
_cell.length_c   1.000
_cell.angle_alpha   90.00
_cell.angle_beta   90.00
_cell.angle_gamma   90.00
#
_symmetry.space_group_name_H-M   'P 1'
#
loop_
_entity.id
_entity.type
_entity.pdbx_description
1 polymer ?
#
loop_
_entity_poly.entity_id
_entity_poly.type
_entity_poly.pdbx_seq_one_letter_code
_entity_poly.pdbx_strand_id
1 'polypeptide(L)'
;SSGEDAYTLEVADDLQRGTQVVLHLKDDALDFAEDFRLRSIVRKYSDHIGVPVRMAKTAVPAADDEDKDSEKTEVEPELEAVNSAKALWTRSRSEVEEDEYKEFYKHVSHDFDEPLHWSHNKVEGKLEYTSLLYLPKRAPFDLYNREAPKGLKLYVQRVFIMDDAEQFLPLYLRFVKGVIDSNDLPLN
;
A
#
# COMPACT_ATOMS: atom_id res chain seq x y z
N SER A 1 4.25 8.30 -25.94
CA SER A 1 4.41 9.69 -25.48
C SER A 1 5.73 9.83 -24.74
N SER A 2 6.44 10.93 -24.91
CA SER A 2 7.67 11.28 -24.18
C SER A 2 7.39 12.04 -22.87
N GLY A 3 6.13 12.23 -22.50
CA GLY A 3 5.72 13.07 -21.38
C GLY A 3 5.57 14.55 -21.74
N GLU A 4 5.70 14.87 -23.00
CA GLU A 4 5.44 16.20 -23.56
C GLU A 4 3.97 16.31 -24.02
N ASP A 5 3.57 17.48 -24.51
CA ASP A 5 2.17 17.83 -24.84
C ASP A 5 1.52 17.00 -25.96
N ALA A 6 2.24 16.07 -26.57
CA ALA A 6 1.76 15.27 -27.70
C ALA A 6 1.85 13.75 -27.45
N TYR A 7 0.86 13.04 -28.00
CA TYR A 7 0.87 11.58 -28.03
C TYR A 7 0.31 11.09 -29.37
N THR A 8 0.68 9.86 -29.76
CA THR A 8 0.18 9.20 -30.96
C THR A 8 -0.80 8.10 -30.58
N LEU A 9 -1.90 7.99 -31.33
CA LEU A 9 -2.88 6.91 -31.20
C LEU A 9 -2.81 6.02 -32.44
N GLU A 10 -2.66 4.73 -32.22
CA GLU A 10 -2.67 3.70 -33.27
C GLU A 10 -3.61 2.57 -32.88
N VAL A 11 -4.24 1.95 -33.87
CA VAL A 11 -5.06 0.74 -33.64
C VAL A 11 -4.12 -0.46 -33.58
N ALA A 12 -4.25 -1.28 -32.54
CA ALA A 12 -3.50 -2.51 -32.38
C ALA A 12 -4.47 -3.70 -32.36
N ASP A 13 -4.36 -4.57 -33.38
CA ASP A 13 -5.29 -5.69 -33.59
C ASP A 13 -4.91 -6.96 -32.78
N ASP A 14 -3.68 -7.05 -32.29
CA ASP A 14 -3.12 -8.26 -31.66
C ASP A 14 -3.05 -8.20 -30.13
N LEU A 15 -3.68 -7.22 -29.47
CA LEU A 15 -3.65 -7.11 -28.03
C LEU A 15 -4.67 -8.04 -27.35
N GLN A 16 -4.21 -8.79 -26.37
CA GLN A 16 -5.10 -9.54 -25.47
C GLN A 16 -5.93 -8.55 -24.62
N ARG A 17 -7.07 -9.03 -24.11
CA ARG A 17 -7.91 -8.24 -23.20
C ARG A 17 -7.11 -7.76 -22.00
N GLY A 18 -7.02 -6.45 -21.82
CA GLY A 18 -6.29 -5.83 -20.72
C GLY A 18 -5.72 -4.47 -21.12
N THR A 19 -4.81 -3.98 -20.27
CA THR A 19 -4.03 -2.77 -20.51
C THR A 19 -2.57 -3.08 -20.28
N GLN A 20 -1.73 -2.70 -21.22
CA GLN A 20 -0.28 -2.82 -21.09
C GLN A 20 0.34 -1.42 -21.05
N VAL A 21 1.16 -1.17 -20.03
CA VAL A 21 1.91 0.09 -19.89
C VAL A 21 3.40 -0.26 -19.94
N VAL A 22 4.12 0.32 -20.90
CA VAL A 22 5.56 0.14 -21.05
C VAL A 22 6.25 1.46 -20.76
N LEU A 23 7.12 1.47 -19.75
CA LEU A 23 7.90 2.64 -19.38
C LEU A 23 9.36 2.45 -19.79
N HIS A 24 9.89 3.36 -20.61
CA HIS A 24 11.30 3.44 -20.92
C HIS A 24 11.98 4.34 -19.90
N LEU A 25 12.71 3.74 -18.97
CA LEU A 25 13.35 4.47 -17.88
C LEU A 25 14.56 5.26 -18.40
N LYS A 26 14.79 6.41 -17.80
CA LYS A 26 16.00 7.19 -17.99
C LYS A 26 17.16 6.55 -17.23
N ASP A 27 18.40 6.88 -17.61
CA ASP A 27 19.61 6.30 -17.00
C ASP A 27 19.71 6.57 -15.48
N ASP A 28 19.21 7.70 -15.02
CA ASP A 28 19.17 8.11 -13.62
C ASP A 28 18.00 7.49 -12.83
N ALA A 29 17.14 6.69 -13.49
CA ALA A 29 15.94 6.08 -12.90
C ALA A 29 15.92 4.54 -13.07
N LEU A 30 17.04 3.93 -13.43
CA LEU A 30 17.12 2.48 -13.66
C LEU A 30 16.92 1.64 -12.39
N ASP A 31 17.15 2.24 -11.20
CA ASP A 31 16.86 1.61 -9.91
C ASP A 31 15.37 1.26 -9.72
N PHE A 32 14.47 1.95 -10.42
CA PHE A 32 13.04 1.60 -10.43
C PHE A 32 12.71 0.32 -11.22
N ALA A 33 13.65 -0.24 -11.95
CA ALA A 33 13.51 -1.55 -12.59
C ALA A 33 13.94 -2.72 -11.68
N GLU A 34 14.57 -2.42 -10.54
CA GLU A 34 15.01 -3.44 -9.59
C GLU A 34 13.82 -4.09 -8.86
N ASP A 35 13.80 -5.43 -8.81
CA ASP A 35 12.72 -6.21 -8.20
C ASP A 35 12.46 -5.80 -6.73
N PHE A 36 13.51 -5.68 -5.93
CA PHE A 36 13.41 -5.26 -4.54
C PHE A 36 12.78 -3.87 -4.39
N ARG A 37 13.19 -2.93 -5.25
CA ARG A 37 12.67 -1.56 -5.26
C ARG A 37 11.19 -1.54 -5.60
N LEU A 38 10.79 -2.25 -6.64
CA LEU A 38 9.39 -2.37 -7.05
C LEU A 38 8.52 -2.99 -5.95
N ARG A 39 8.97 -4.09 -5.33
CA ARG A 39 8.26 -4.71 -4.20
C ARG A 39 8.08 -3.75 -3.04
N SER A 40 9.12 -2.98 -2.71
CA SER A 40 9.06 -1.98 -1.65
C SER A 40 8.04 -0.87 -1.97
N ILE A 41 8.02 -0.38 -3.21
CA ILE A 41 7.06 0.63 -3.67
C ILE A 41 5.63 0.09 -3.62
N VAL A 42 5.39 -1.11 -4.13
CA VAL A 42 4.07 -1.74 -4.10
C VAL A 42 3.57 -1.90 -2.66
N ARG A 43 4.40 -2.41 -1.77
CA ARG A 43 4.05 -2.56 -0.34
C ARG A 43 3.77 -1.22 0.33
N LYS A 44 4.53 -0.19 -0.01
CA LYS A 44 4.35 1.13 0.59
C LYS A 44 3.07 1.83 0.14
N TYR A 45 2.79 1.83 -1.17
CA TYR A 45 1.74 2.68 -1.75
C TYR A 45 0.49 1.91 -2.14
N SER A 46 0.60 0.63 -2.45
CA SER A 46 -0.45 -0.18 -3.06
C SER A 46 -0.77 -1.46 -2.30
N ASP A 47 -0.33 -1.58 -1.03
CA ASP A 47 -0.54 -2.80 -0.25
C ASP A 47 -2.01 -3.15 -0.10
N HIS A 48 -2.86 -2.14 0.04
CA HIS A 48 -4.29 -2.28 0.34
C HIS A 48 -5.23 -2.08 -0.85
N ILE A 49 -4.71 -1.88 -2.06
CA ILE A 49 -5.57 -1.78 -3.25
C ILE A 49 -6.33 -3.09 -3.47
N GLY A 50 -7.57 -2.98 -4.00
CA GLY A 50 -8.48 -4.12 -4.09
C GLY A 50 -8.14 -5.17 -5.15
N VAL A 51 -6.94 -5.10 -5.75
CA VAL A 51 -6.46 -6.04 -6.76
C VAL A 51 -5.07 -6.56 -6.37
N PRO A 52 -4.80 -7.85 -6.57
CA PRO A 52 -3.47 -8.39 -6.33
C PRO A 52 -2.48 -7.88 -7.38
N VAL A 53 -1.40 -7.29 -6.92
CA VAL A 53 -0.23 -6.97 -7.75
C VAL A 53 0.66 -8.21 -7.77
N ARG A 54 0.91 -8.75 -8.96
CA ARG A 54 1.71 -9.95 -9.12
C ARG A 54 3.05 -9.60 -9.76
N MET A 55 4.11 -10.18 -9.22
CA MET A 55 5.47 -10.06 -9.76
C MET A 55 6.08 -11.46 -9.91
N ALA A 56 7.07 -11.56 -10.79
CA ALA A 56 7.84 -12.79 -10.93
C ALA A 56 8.45 -13.16 -9.57
N LYS A 57 8.37 -14.43 -9.21
CA LYS A 57 9.00 -14.93 -8.00
C LYS A 57 10.52 -14.84 -8.17
N THR A 58 11.19 -14.21 -7.22
CA THR A 58 12.64 -14.13 -7.24
C THR A 58 13.19 -15.53 -7.09
N ALA A 59 13.83 -16.07 -8.14
CA ALA A 59 14.53 -17.33 -8.03
C ALA A 59 15.65 -17.17 -7.00
N VAL A 60 15.55 -17.86 -5.87
CA VAL A 60 16.67 -18.02 -4.97
C VAL A 60 17.68 -18.88 -5.74
N PRO A 61 18.91 -18.42 -6.00
CA PRO A 61 19.89 -19.28 -6.63
C PRO A 61 20.04 -20.50 -5.72
N ALA A 62 19.64 -21.67 -6.23
CA ALA A 62 19.95 -22.92 -5.57
C ALA A 62 21.48 -23.01 -5.51
N ALA A 63 22.01 -23.06 -4.28
CA ALA A 63 23.41 -23.33 -4.07
C ALA A 63 23.73 -24.71 -4.65
N ASP A 64 24.74 -24.73 -5.52
CA ASP A 64 25.48 -25.90 -5.99
C ASP A 64 24.66 -27.13 -6.44
N ASP A 65 24.34 -27.15 -7.73
CA ASP A 65 24.36 -28.40 -8.51
C ASP A 65 25.01 -28.10 -9.87
N GLU A 66 26.32 -28.34 -9.92
CA GLU A 66 27.08 -28.54 -11.14
C GLU A 66 26.63 -29.88 -11.75
N ASP A 67 25.89 -29.79 -12.79
CA ASP A 67 25.64 -30.74 -13.87
C ASP A 67 24.18 -30.80 -14.26
N LYS A 68 23.86 -30.10 -15.35
CA LYS A 68 23.04 -30.67 -16.41
C LYS A 68 22.85 -29.66 -17.52
N ASP A 69 23.48 -29.94 -18.61
CA ASP A 69 23.12 -29.56 -19.97
C ASP A 69 21.66 -29.99 -20.22
N SER A 70 20.72 -29.09 -19.96
CA SER A 70 19.33 -29.30 -20.26
C SER A 70 18.75 -28.03 -20.86
N GLU A 71 18.23 -28.18 -22.06
CA GLU A 71 17.46 -27.26 -22.88
C GLU A 71 16.70 -26.22 -22.03
N LYS A 72 16.95 -24.95 -22.33
CA LYS A 72 16.16 -23.81 -21.83
C LYS A 72 14.72 -23.96 -22.32
N THR A 73 13.96 -24.76 -21.63
CA THR A 73 12.50 -24.64 -21.68
C THR A 73 12.18 -23.29 -21.05
N GLU A 74 11.59 -22.38 -21.81
CA GLU A 74 11.02 -21.14 -21.29
C GLU A 74 9.89 -21.52 -20.30
N VAL A 75 10.28 -21.74 -19.05
CA VAL A 75 9.32 -21.90 -17.95
C VAL A 75 8.78 -20.49 -17.70
N GLU A 76 7.49 -20.28 -17.97
CA GLU A 76 6.83 -19.04 -17.60
C GLU A 76 7.13 -18.75 -16.12
N PRO A 77 7.61 -17.54 -15.78
CA PRO A 77 7.99 -17.23 -14.41
C PRO A 77 6.75 -17.38 -13.50
N GLU A 78 6.89 -18.16 -12.45
CA GLU A 78 5.87 -18.27 -11.41
C GLU A 78 5.59 -16.88 -10.82
N LEU A 79 4.34 -16.43 -10.86
CA LEU A 79 3.93 -15.13 -10.36
C LEU A 79 3.44 -15.24 -8.92
N GLU A 80 3.94 -14.38 -8.05
CA GLU A 80 3.45 -14.26 -6.66
C GLU A 80 2.80 -12.90 -6.43
N ALA A 81 1.80 -12.84 -5.55
CA ALA A 81 1.20 -11.60 -5.10
C ALA A 81 2.14 -10.91 -4.10
N VAL A 82 2.46 -9.63 -4.35
CA VAL A 82 3.40 -8.85 -3.53
C VAL A 82 2.74 -7.88 -2.58
N ASN A 83 1.42 -7.67 -2.72
CA ASN A 83 0.61 -6.85 -1.82
C ASN A 83 -0.44 -7.70 -1.09
N SER A 84 -0.96 -7.18 0.01
CA SER A 84 -2.01 -7.83 0.80
C SER A 84 -3.35 -7.84 0.08
N ALA A 85 -3.62 -6.87 -0.78
CA ALA A 85 -4.88 -6.64 -1.49
C ALA A 85 -6.11 -6.62 -0.58
N LYS A 86 -5.91 -6.36 0.71
CA LYS A 86 -6.94 -6.30 1.75
C LYS A 86 -6.82 -5.00 2.52
N ALA A 87 -7.93 -4.30 2.63
CA ALA A 87 -8.05 -3.12 3.48
C ALA A 87 -9.07 -3.43 4.56
N LEU A 88 -8.63 -3.68 5.78
CA LEU A 88 -9.49 -4.06 6.91
C LEU A 88 -10.60 -3.04 7.14
N TRP A 89 -10.28 -1.76 7.00
CA TRP A 89 -11.23 -0.65 7.21
C TRP A 89 -12.33 -0.55 6.17
N THR A 90 -12.22 -1.25 5.03
CA THR A 90 -13.29 -1.27 4.01
C THR A 90 -14.36 -2.32 4.29
N ARG A 91 -14.08 -3.26 5.20
CA ARG A 91 -15.03 -4.30 5.60
C ARG A 91 -16.06 -3.74 6.58
N SER A 92 -17.23 -4.40 6.64
CA SER A 92 -18.23 -4.09 7.65
C SER A 92 -17.70 -4.40 9.06
N ARG A 93 -18.08 -3.58 10.06
CA ARG A 93 -17.72 -3.85 11.47
C ARG A 93 -18.13 -5.24 11.95
N SER A 94 -19.24 -5.76 11.45
CA SER A 94 -19.77 -7.09 11.81
C SER A 94 -18.95 -8.24 11.22
N GLU A 95 -18.07 -7.95 10.25
CA GLU A 95 -17.24 -8.94 9.55
C GLU A 95 -15.80 -8.96 10.05
N VAL A 96 -15.43 -8.01 10.88
CA VAL A 96 -14.07 -7.87 11.40
C VAL A 96 -14.05 -8.31 12.86
N GLU A 97 -13.21 -9.29 13.16
CA GLU A 97 -13.02 -9.79 14.50
C GLU A 97 -12.13 -8.85 15.34
N GLU A 98 -12.29 -8.92 16.67
CA GLU A 98 -11.54 -8.07 17.60
C GLU A 98 -10.02 -8.26 17.45
N ASP A 99 -9.57 -9.48 17.26
CA ASP A 99 -8.16 -9.80 17.11
C ASP A 99 -7.58 -9.21 15.81
N GLU A 100 -8.36 -9.15 14.73
CA GLU A 100 -7.95 -8.51 13.47
C GLU A 100 -7.72 -6.99 13.69
N TYR A 101 -8.58 -6.32 14.49
CA TYR A 101 -8.38 -4.91 14.85
C TYR A 101 -7.11 -4.70 15.66
N LYS A 102 -6.81 -5.59 16.62
CA LYS A 102 -5.61 -5.50 17.45
C LYS A 102 -4.33 -5.74 16.66
N GLU A 103 -4.34 -6.72 15.75
CA GLU A 103 -3.21 -6.98 14.86
C GLU A 103 -2.96 -5.82 13.90
N PHE A 104 -4.03 -5.27 13.35
CA PHE A 104 -3.92 -4.10 12.48
C PHE A 104 -3.37 -2.88 13.22
N TYR A 105 -3.76 -2.67 14.49
CA TYR A 105 -3.18 -1.63 15.32
C TYR A 105 -1.66 -1.77 15.44
N LYS A 106 -1.15 -2.97 15.78
CA LYS A 106 0.29 -3.23 15.88
C LYS A 106 1.02 -2.92 14.57
N HIS A 107 0.38 -3.25 13.45
CA HIS A 107 0.93 -2.97 12.13
C HIS A 107 1.01 -1.47 11.82
N VAL A 108 -0.03 -0.70 12.16
CA VAL A 108 -0.11 0.74 11.83
C VAL A 108 0.69 1.60 12.80
N SER A 109 0.65 1.26 14.10
CA SER A 109 1.28 2.05 15.16
C SER A 109 2.73 1.68 15.40
N HIS A 110 3.16 0.49 14.97
CA HIS A 110 4.43 -0.15 15.35
C HIS A 110 4.57 -0.31 16.88
N ASP A 111 3.44 -0.37 17.58
CA ASP A 111 3.38 -0.64 19.02
C ASP A 111 3.18 -2.15 19.25
N PHE A 112 3.79 -2.69 20.30
CA PHE A 112 3.64 -4.08 20.68
C PHE A 112 2.47 -4.31 21.65
N ASP A 113 2.01 -3.24 22.31
CA ASP A 113 0.86 -3.30 23.22
C ASP A 113 -0.45 -3.37 22.41
N GLU A 114 -1.53 -3.76 23.09
CA GLU A 114 -2.88 -3.68 22.50
C GLU A 114 -3.43 -2.26 22.62
N PRO A 115 -4.32 -1.83 21.72
CA PRO A 115 -4.98 -0.53 21.84
C PRO A 115 -5.92 -0.52 23.06
N LEU A 116 -6.12 0.65 23.64
CA LEU A 116 -7.13 0.84 24.69
C LEU A 116 -8.54 0.77 24.10
N HIS A 117 -8.71 1.35 22.92
CA HIS A 117 -9.98 1.42 22.21
C HIS A 117 -9.75 1.70 20.73
N TRP A 118 -10.76 1.36 19.91
CA TRP A 118 -10.78 1.74 18.49
C TRP A 118 -12.16 2.21 18.05
N SER A 119 -12.16 3.00 17.01
CA SER A 119 -13.37 3.51 16.37
C SER A 119 -13.29 3.28 14.88
N HIS A 120 -14.17 2.46 14.35
CA HIS A 120 -14.29 2.18 12.94
C HIS A 120 -15.57 2.82 12.40
N ASN A 121 -15.44 3.82 11.53
CA ASN A 121 -16.56 4.58 11.01
C ASN A 121 -16.52 4.63 9.48
N LYS A 122 -17.69 4.49 8.89
CA LYS A 122 -17.94 4.77 7.49
C LYS A 122 -18.90 5.95 7.42
N VAL A 123 -18.47 7.02 6.79
CA VAL A 123 -19.25 8.24 6.60
C VAL A 123 -19.64 8.34 5.13
N GLU A 124 -20.94 8.45 4.92
CA GLU A 124 -21.54 8.60 3.59
C GLU A 124 -22.24 9.97 3.53
N GLY A 125 -21.94 10.77 2.52
CA GLY A 125 -22.51 12.11 2.38
C GLY A 125 -21.91 12.89 1.23
N LYS A 126 -21.67 14.19 1.42
CA LYS A 126 -20.97 15.02 0.43
C LYS A 126 -19.51 14.63 0.27
N LEU A 127 -18.92 14.09 1.32
CA LEU A 127 -17.59 13.49 1.32
C LEU A 127 -17.76 12.09 1.88
N GLU A 128 -17.30 11.11 1.12
CA GLU A 128 -17.29 9.71 1.52
C GLU A 128 -15.89 9.34 2.03
N TYR A 129 -15.86 8.87 3.26
CA TYR A 129 -14.62 8.35 3.82
C TYR A 129 -14.87 7.25 4.86
N THR A 130 -13.90 6.40 5.01
CA THR A 130 -13.83 5.42 6.08
C THR A 130 -12.67 5.80 7.00
N SER A 131 -12.89 5.69 8.31
CA SER A 131 -11.83 5.91 9.29
C SER A 131 -11.76 4.76 10.27
N LEU A 132 -10.55 4.32 10.56
CA LEU A 132 -10.25 3.36 11.61
C LEU A 132 -9.19 3.98 12.51
N LEU A 133 -9.64 4.46 13.67
CA LEU A 133 -8.84 5.21 14.62
C LEU A 133 -8.60 4.38 15.87
N TYR A 134 -7.42 4.48 16.44
CA TYR A 134 -7.00 3.76 17.64
C TYR A 134 -6.53 4.70 18.72
N LEU A 135 -6.92 4.40 19.94
CA LEU A 135 -6.42 5.03 21.14
C LEU A 135 -5.36 4.11 21.76
N PRO A 136 -4.09 4.51 21.84
CA PRO A 136 -3.06 3.74 22.51
C PRO A 136 -3.38 3.52 23.97
N LYS A 137 -3.02 2.38 24.54
CA LYS A 137 -3.17 2.09 25.98
C LYS A 137 -2.24 2.94 26.84
N ARG A 138 -1.09 3.32 26.30
CA ARG A 138 -0.11 4.19 26.97
C ARG A 138 0.19 5.39 26.10
N ALA A 139 0.50 6.50 26.70
CA ALA A 139 0.99 7.67 26.00
C ALA A 139 2.28 7.31 25.25
N PRO A 140 2.40 7.54 23.95
CA PRO A 140 3.63 7.32 23.22
C PRO A 140 4.78 8.12 23.85
N PHE A 141 5.98 7.54 23.87
CA PHE A 141 7.16 8.19 24.44
C PHE A 141 7.56 9.48 23.70
N ASP A 142 7.21 9.55 22.42
CA ASP A 142 7.46 10.68 21.54
C ASP A 142 6.32 11.73 21.53
N LEU A 143 5.34 11.59 22.44
CA LEU A 143 4.18 12.48 22.50
C LEU A 143 4.52 13.95 22.56
N TYR A 144 5.64 14.31 23.19
CA TYR A 144 6.11 15.67 23.33
C TYR A 144 7.12 16.09 22.25
N ASN A 145 7.56 15.16 21.42
CA ASN A 145 8.43 15.48 20.31
C ASN A 145 7.62 16.08 19.15
N ARG A 146 7.95 17.33 18.76
CA ARG A 146 7.24 18.05 17.69
C ARG A 146 7.58 17.52 16.29
N GLU A 147 8.71 16.85 16.14
CA GLU A 147 9.21 16.31 14.88
C GLU A 147 8.79 14.85 14.66
N ALA A 148 8.21 14.20 15.67
CA ALA A 148 7.73 12.84 15.53
C ALA A 148 6.57 12.78 14.52
N PRO A 149 6.52 11.75 13.66
CA PRO A 149 5.41 11.54 12.73
C PRO A 149 4.07 11.53 13.47
N LYS A 150 3.17 12.41 13.10
CA LYS A 150 1.93 12.64 13.80
C LYS A 150 0.79 11.93 13.08
N GLY A 151 0.27 10.91 13.71
CA GLY A 151 -1.09 10.60 13.60
C GLY A 151 -1.55 9.62 12.56
N LEU A 152 -2.21 10.10 11.55
CA LEU A 152 -3.05 9.29 10.71
C LEU A 152 -2.43 9.06 9.35
N LYS A 153 -2.53 7.81 8.88
CA LYS A 153 -2.22 7.48 7.50
C LYS A 153 -3.42 7.83 6.63
N LEU A 154 -3.18 8.65 5.62
CA LEU A 154 -4.18 9.01 4.64
C LEU A 154 -4.08 8.09 3.43
N TYR A 155 -5.21 7.55 3.07
CA TYR A 155 -5.42 6.80 1.82
C TYR A 155 -6.48 7.50 0.96
N VAL A 156 -6.36 7.36 -0.34
CA VAL A 156 -7.41 7.72 -1.29
C VAL A 156 -7.64 6.51 -2.19
N GLN A 157 -8.87 6.00 -2.16
CA GLN A 157 -9.22 4.75 -2.87
C GLN A 157 -8.25 3.61 -2.58
N ARG A 158 -7.84 3.47 -1.31
CA ARG A 158 -6.89 2.47 -0.79
C ARG A 158 -5.43 2.63 -1.24
N VAL A 159 -5.12 3.70 -1.96
CA VAL A 159 -3.75 4.09 -2.29
C VAL A 159 -3.20 4.96 -1.17
N PHE A 160 -2.03 4.61 -0.63
CA PHE A 160 -1.37 5.40 0.40
C PHE A 160 -0.90 6.75 -0.15
N ILE A 161 -1.24 7.83 0.53
CA ILE A 161 -0.87 9.20 0.16
C ILE A 161 0.18 9.74 1.10
N MET A 162 -0.08 9.71 2.41
CA MET A 162 0.83 10.23 3.42
C MET A 162 0.59 9.59 4.79
N ASP A 163 1.59 9.61 5.64
CA ASP A 163 1.56 9.08 7.02
C ASP A 163 1.54 10.16 8.09
N ASP A 164 1.44 11.41 7.72
CA ASP A 164 1.46 12.56 8.61
C ASP A 164 0.35 13.55 8.26
N ALA A 165 -0.89 13.07 8.33
CA ALA A 165 -2.06 13.88 8.04
C ALA A 165 -2.45 14.77 9.24
N GLU A 166 -1.59 15.74 9.58
CA GLU A 166 -1.78 16.66 10.72
C GLU A 166 -3.10 17.45 10.66
N GLN A 167 -3.65 17.64 9.46
CA GLN A 167 -4.85 18.45 9.24
C GLN A 167 -6.14 17.81 9.74
N PHE A 168 -6.14 16.49 9.95
CA PHE A 168 -7.35 15.77 10.35
C PHE A 168 -7.59 15.74 11.85
N LEU A 169 -6.54 15.95 12.65
CA LEU A 169 -6.65 15.94 14.10
C LEU A 169 -5.95 17.15 14.70
N PRO A 170 -6.59 17.79 15.70
CA PRO A 170 -5.91 18.84 16.46
C PRO A 170 -4.69 18.30 17.20
N LEU A 171 -3.70 19.12 17.43
CA LEU A 171 -2.40 18.75 17.98
C LEU A 171 -2.47 17.95 19.29
N TYR A 172 -3.48 18.19 20.12
CA TYR A 172 -3.66 17.45 21.37
C TYR A 172 -4.15 16.01 21.19
N LEU A 173 -4.60 15.61 19.99
CA LEU A 173 -4.97 14.24 19.63
C LEU A 173 -3.90 13.51 18.80
N ARG A 174 -2.70 14.05 18.70
CA ARG A 174 -1.62 13.47 17.90
C ARG A 174 -1.19 12.05 18.29
N PHE A 175 -1.57 11.61 19.49
CA PHE A 175 -1.35 10.25 19.96
C PHE A 175 -2.32 9.22 19.34
N VAL A 176 -3.40 9.66 18.73
CA VAL A 176 -4.33 8.79 18.01
C VAL A 176 -3.62 8.27 16.77
N LYS A 177 -3.66 6.96 16.57
CA LYS A 177 -3.11 6.27 15.40
C LYS A 177 -4.23 5.72 14.55
N GLY A 178 -3.97 5.44 13.29
CA GLY A 178 -4.98 4.84 12.44
C GLY A 178 -4.91 5.27 10.99
N VAL A 179 -6.00 5.03 10.30
CA VAL A 179 -6.13 5.31 8.87
C VAL A 179 -7.40 6.08 8.57
N ILE A 180 -7.32 6.95 7.58
CA ILE A 180 -8.46 7.57 6.91
C ILE A 180 -8.34 7.24 5.43
N ASP A 181 -9.42 6.76 4.84
CA ASP A 181 -9.50 6.43 3.42
C ASP A 181 -10.68 7.19 2.82
N SER A 182 -10.41 8.06 1.88
CA SER A 182 -11.42 8.87 1.19
C SER A 182 -11.59 8.41 -0.26
N ASN A 183 -12.83 8.39 -0.72
CA ASN A 183 -13.14 8.12 -2.12
C ASN A 183 -13.11 9.38 -2.99
N ASP A 184 -13.25 10.56 -2.38
CA ASP A 184 -13.56 11.82 -3.08
C ASP A 184 -12.41 12.82 -3.11
N LEU A 185 -11.32 12.58 -2.36
CA LEU A 185 -10.18 13.50 -2.39
C LEU A 185 -9.46 13.42 -3.74
N PRO A 186 -9.24 14.56 -4.42
CA PRO A 186 -8.46 14.57 -5.64
C PRO A 186 -7.01 14.17 -5.34
N LEU A 187 -6.43 13.33 -6.18
CA LEU A 187 -5.05 12.85 -6.08
C LEU A 187 -4.00 13.85 -6.65
N ASN A 188 -4.41 15.12 -6.86
CA ASN A 188 -3.52 16.15 -7.39
C ASN A 188 -2.92 17.00 -6.27
#